data_3bfad3a6da41385549f417d385213fff
#
_entry.id   3bfad3a6da41385549f417d385213fff
#
_cell.length_a   1.000
_cell.length_b   1.000
_cell.length_c   1.000
_cell.angle_alpha   90.00
_cell.angle_beta   90.00
_cell.angle_gamma   90.00
#
_symmetry.space_group_name_H-M   'P 1'
#
loop_
_entity.id
_entity.type
_entity.pdbx_description
1 polymer ?
#
loop_
_entity_poly.entity_id
_entity_poly.type
_entity_poly.pdbx_seq_one_letter_code
_entity_poly.pdbx_strand_id
1 'polypeptide(L)'
;MDGEGGIKETLDFDLDALREKYRAERDKRLRAEGHLQYFQVQGDYARFAEDDPYVEPGFTRAPLHDEVDVVVIGGGFSGMLACARLKEAGVTGIRLLEAGGDFGGTWYWNRYPGAQCDIESYCYLPLLEELGYIPKEKYSYGTEIYEHSQRIGRAYGLYDLALFQTRVRELRWDEDLARWHIFTNRGDDIKARFIVMCLGTASRAKMPGLEGIDEFEGHSFHTSRWDYGYTGGDTRGELTKLSDKRVAVIGTGATAIQCVPYVGKHARHTYVFQRTPSSVDLRGNKPTNPEWAKTLTPGWQKARRDNLNAVVSGLPFEENLVDDGWTEIFTKVMAVPKSDRPLSPQEIGERMEIADAQKMNAIRARVDETVQNAAAAEALKPWYRQFCKRPTFNDEYLPTFNLPNVELVDVSEARGVERITRKGLIANGREYEVDCIIYSTGFEANGELRRRVGFDIYGRGGLSLYDYYADGFRTLHGHSSRNFPNWFYVGISQNAISINITAMLDEQTKHVAYIISEVMRREARTVEATEEGEEGWIEVVRSMAGADGAFQQNCTPGYYNNEGVTRAAPKNGGMYMKGINKFNALLADWRVKGDLEGMELGF
;
A
#
# COMPACT_ATOMS: atom_id res chain seq x y z
N MET A 1 0.33 -40.42 -33.20
CA MET A 1 1.71 -40.78 -32.86
C MET A 1 2.46 -39.51 -32.58
N ASP A 2 2.52 -39.26 -31.30
CA ASP A 2 3.62 -38.72 -30.50
C ASP A 2 4.17 -37.34 -30.88
N GLY A 3 3.70 -36.36 -30.16
CA GLY A 3 4.22 -35.02 -30.05
C GLY A 3 4.22 -34.50 -28.62
N GLU A 4 4.58 -35.36 -27.64
CA GLU A 4 4.92 -34.93 -26.29
C GLU A 4 6.40 -34.53 -26.24
N GLY A 5 6.71 -33.35 -26.81
CA GLY A 5 7.98 -32.67 -26.64
C GLY A 5 7.93 -31.69 -25.50
N GLY A 6 7.42 -32.10 -24.34
CA GLY A 6 7.56 -31.33 -23.09
C GLY A 6 9.04 -31.26 -22.72
N ILE A 7 9.55 -30.05 -22.46
CA ILE A 7 10.88 -29.84 -21.92
C ILE A 7 10.90 -30.46 -20.51
N LYS A 8 11.36 -31.73 -20.42
CA LYS A 8 11.81 -32.30 -19.16
C LYS A 8 13.20 -31.73 -18.86
N GLU A 9 13.28 -30.44 -18.46
CA GLU A 9 14.34 -30.08 -17.52
C GLU A 9 14.14 -31.01 -16.32
N THR A 10 15.16 -31.77 -15.95
CA THR A 10 15.15 -32.57 -14.72
C THR A 10 15.10 -31.59 -13.56
N LEU A 11 13.88 -31.26 -13.13
CA LEU A 11 13.65 -30.46 -11.92
C LEU A 11 14.17 -31.26 -10.72
N ASP A 12 14.83 -30.58 -9.79
CA ASP A 12 15.26 -31.14 -8.51
C ASP A 12 14.12 -31.26 -7.49
N PHE A 13 12.89 -30.98 -7.90
CA PHE A 13 11.66 -31.07 -7.12
C PHE A 13 10.47 -31.57 -7.95
N ASP A 14 9.49 -32.17 -7.26
CA ASP A 14 8.21 -32.59 -7.84
C ASP A 14 7.21 -31.44 -7.81
N LEU A 15 6.84 -30.92 -9.01
CA LEU A 15 5.95 -29.79 -9.16
C LEU A 15 4.51 -30.11 -8.73
N ASP A 16 4.03 -31.36 -8.96
CA ASP A 16 2.68 -31.77 -8.59
C ASP A 16 2.55 -31.94 -7.08
N ALA A 17 3.55 -32.53 -6.43
CA ALA A 17 3.61 -32.59 -4.98
C ALA A 17 3.64 -31.18 -4.35
N LEU A 18 4.36 -30.24 -5.00
CA LEU A 18 4.41 -28.85 -4.55
C LEU A 18 3.04 -28.15 -4.66
N ARG A 19 2.34 -28.36 -5.77
CA ARG A 19 0.97 -27.85 -5.99
C ARG A 19 0.00 -28.38 -4.93
N GLU A 20 0.11 -29.66 -4.58
CA GLU A 20 -0.68 -30.27 -3.51
C GLU A 20 -0.38 -29.65 -2.16
N LYS A 21 0.90 -29.47 -1.82
CA LYS A 21 1.33 -28.81 -0.58
C LYS A 21 0.76 -27.38 -0.50
N TYR A 22 0.82 -26.60 -1.59
CA TYR A 22 0.28 -25.24 -1.63
C TYR A 22 -1.23 -25.22 -1.39
N ARG A 23 -1.98 -26.16 -1.98
CA ARG A 23 -3.43 -26.30 -1.76
C ARG A 23 -3.74 -26.65 -0.31
N ALA A 24 -3.06 -27.64 0.25
CA ALA A 24 -3.26 -28.04 1.65
C ALA A 24 -2.98 -26.89 2.62
N GLU A 25 -1.91 -26.15 2.39
CA GLU A 25 -1.55 -24.98 3.23
C GLU A 25 -2.52 -23.80 3.06
N ARG A 26 -3.09 -23.60 1.87
CA ARG A 26 -4.18 -22.64 1.64
C ARG A 26 -5.43 -23.04 2.42
N ASP A 27 -5.90 -24.28 2.22
CA ASP A 27 -7.18 -24.78 2.76
C ASP A 27 -7.19 -24.80 4.29
N LYS A 28 -6.05 -25.11 4.89
CA LYS A 28 -5.81 -25.03 6.33
C LYS A 28 -6.13 -23.65 6.92
N ARG A 29 -5.94 -22.56 6.15
CA ARG A 29 -6.06 -21.17 6.60
C ARG A 29 -7.35 -20.46 6.16
N LEU A 30 -8.18 -21.12 5.35
CA LEU A 30 -9.42 -20.53 4.88
C LEU A 30 -10.43 -20.34 6.02
N ARG A 31 -11.05 -19.16 6.05
CA ARG A 31 -12.15 -18.82 6.96
C ARG A 31 -13.36 -18.38 6.14
N ALA A 32 -14.54 -18.89 6.50
CA ALA A 32 -15.77 -18.57 5.78
C ALA A 32 -16.13 -17.07 5.84
N GLU A 33 -15.76 -16.40 6.92
CA GLU A 33 -16.02 -14.97 7.13
C GLU A 33 -15.18 -14.07 6.20
N GLY A 34 -14.09 -14.60 5.64
CA GLY A 34 -13.19 -13.83 4.77
C GLY A 34 -12.78 -12.51 5.40
N HIS A 35 -13.02 -11.40 4.69
CA HIS A 35 -12.70 -10.06 5.19
C HIS A 35 -13.50 -9.66 6.44
N LEU A 36 -14.69 -10.22 6.67
CA LEU A 36 -15.51 -9.91 7.84
C LEU A 36 -14.92 -10.44 9.16
N GLN A 37 -13.85 -11.22 9.12
CA GLN A 37 -13.08 -11.58 10.32
C GLN A 37 -12.40 -10.38 11.01
N TYR A 38 -12.44 -9.18 10.40
CA TYR A 38 -11.85 -7.96 10.93
C TYR A 38 -12.92 -6.94 11.29
N PHE A 39 -12.75 -6.30 12.44
CA PHE A 39 -13.63 -5.21 12.85
C PHE A 39 -13.47 -3.98 11.96
N GLN A 40 -14.56 -3.24 11.81
CA GLN A 40 -14.46 -1.84 11.38
C GLN A 40 -13.96 -1.01 12.57
N VAL A 41 -12.88 -0.26 12.35
CA VAL A 41 -12.28 0.60 13.38
C VAL A 41 -13.10 1.88 13.50
N GLN A 42 -14.20 1.79 14.26
CA GLN A 42 -15.15 2.88 14.56
C GLN A 42 -15.76 2.64 15.95
N GLY A 43 -16.44 3.63 16.52
CA GLY A 43 -16.98 3.54 17.87
C GLY A 43 -15.87 3.36 18.89
N ASP A 44 -16.00 2.39 19.79
CA ASP A 44 -15.03 2.10 20.85
C ASP A 44 -13.64 1.70 20.34
N TYR A 45 -13.56 1.18 19.10
CA TYR A 45 -12.31 0.80 18.44
C TYR A 45 -11.67 1.95 17.62
N ALA A 46 -12.31 3.11 17.54
CA ALA A 46 -11.81 4.26 16.78
C ALA A 46 -10.39 4.68 17.21
N ARG A 47 -10.03 4.46 18.48
CA ARG A 47 -8.69 4.73 19.02
C ARG A 47 -7.55 4.09 18.20
N PHE A 48 -7.74 2.91 17.63
CA PHE A 48 -6.72 2.23 16.83
C PHE A 48 -6.46 2.88 15.44
N ALA A 49 -7.33 3.78 15.00
CA ALA A 49 -7.17 4.50 13.73
C ALA A 49 -7.28 6.02 13.86
N GLU A 50 -7.97 6.53 14.86
CA GLU A 50 -8.24 7.97 15.00
C GLU A 50 -7.30 8.66 15.98
N ASP A 51 -6.81 7.97 17.01
CA ASP A 51 -5.85 8.53 17.94
C ASP A 51 -4.51 8.78 17.23
N ASP A 52 -3.89 9.89 17.58
CA ASP A 52 -2.58 10.27 17.11
C ASP A 52 -1.61 10.38 18.31
N PRO A 53 -0.76 9.36 18.53
CA PRO A 53 0.17 9.35 19.65
C PRO A 53 1.37 10.31 19.46
N TYR A 54 1.44 10.99 18.31
CA TYR A 54 2.58 11.81 17.91
C TYR A 54 2.29 13.31 18.02
N VAL A 55 1.12 13.69 18.52
CA VAL A 55 0.72 15.08 18.75
C VAL A 55 0.41 15.32 20.22
N GLU A 56 0.53 16.58 20.65
CA GLU A 56 0.07 16.98 21.98
C GLU A 56 -1.46 16.85 22.07
N PRO A 57 -1.97 16.24 23.14
CA PRO A 57 -3.41 16.10 23.33
C PRO A 57 -4.12 17.44 23.49
N GLY A 58 -5.41 17.49 23.10
CA GLY A 58 -6.26 18.64 23.36
C GLY A 58 -6.18 19.77 22.35
N PHE A 59 -5.60 19.52 21.15
CA PHE A 59 -5.62 20.51 20.07
C PHE A 59 -7.05 20.93 19.71
N THR A 60 -7.31 22.23 19.76
CA THR A 60 -8.57 22.86 19.37
C THR A 60 -8.32 24.09 18.51
N ARG A 61 -9.23 24.37 17.60
CA ARG A 61 -9.31 25.61 16.83
C ARG A 61 -10.77 25.95 16.54
N ALA A 62 -11.03 27.19 16.20
CA ALA A 62 -12.36 27.59 15.72
C ALA A 62 -12.69 26.91 14.39
N PRO A 63 -13.98 26.58 14.13
CA PRO A 63 -14.43 26.13 12.82
C PRO A 63 -14.08 27.15 11.73
N LEU A 64 -13.75 26.64 10.55
CA LEU A 64 -13.44 27.43 9.36
C LEU A 64 -14.61 27.35 8.36
N HIS A 65 -14.88 28.50 7.73
CA HIS A 65 -15.88 28.66 6.66
C HIS A 65 -15.19 29.26 5.43
N ASP A 66 -14.07 28.68 5.05
CA ASP A 66 -13.25 29.14 3.92
C ASP A 66 -13.93 28.87 2.60
N GLU A 67 -13.62 29.68 1.58
CA GLU A 67 -13.87 29.39 0.19
C GLU A 67 -12.54 29.38 -0.57
N VAL A 68 -12.22 28.27 -1.24
CA VAL A 68 -10.95 28.08 -1.95
C VAL A 68 -11.18 27.45 -3.33
N ASP A 69 -10.19 27.49 -4.20
CA ASP A 69 -10.29 26.84 -5.51
C ASP A 69 -10.17 25.32 -5.37
N VAL A 70 -9.18 24.83 -4.65
CA VAL A 70 -8.87 23.40 -4.57
C VAL A 70 -8.70 22.98 -3.11
N VAL A 71 -9.42 21.92 -2.71
CA VAL A 71 -9.13 21.18 -1.48
C VAL A 71 -8.46 19.86 -1.86
N VAL A 72 -7.26 19.63 -1.31
CA VAL A 72 -6.53 18.36 -1.38
C VAL A 72 -6.73 17.61 -0.08
N ILE A 73 -7.18 16.35 -0.14
CA ILE A 73 -7.49 15.55 1.05
C ILE A 73 -6.43 14.46 1.22
N GLY A 74 -5.62 14.59 2.27
CA GLY A 74 -4.52 13.72 2.64
C GLY A 74 -3.14 14.35 2.43
N GLY A 75 -2.31 14.37 3.48
CA GLY A 75 -0.97 14.96 3.54
C GLY A 75 0.17 13.95 3.31
N GLY A 76 -0.11 12.80 2.70
CA GLY A 76 0.91 11.86 2.23
C GLY A 76 1.57 12.34 0.93
N PHE A 77 2.46 11.53 0.36
CA PHE A 77 3.16 11.90 -0.89
C PHE A 77 2.20 12.28 -2.03
N SER A 78 1.06 11.60 -2.17
CA SER A 78 0.07 11.95 -3.20
C SER A 78 -0.47 13.37 -3.04
N GLY A 79 -0.86 13.78 -1.83
CA GLY A 79 -1.38 15.13 -1.59
C GLY A 79 -0.31 16.20 -1.68
N MET A 80 0.90 15.92 -1.20
CA MET A 80 2.03 16.83 -1.32
C MET A 80 2.43 17.05 -2.79
N LEU A 81 2.47 15.98 -3.59
CA LEU A 81 2.70 16.05 -5.03
C LEU A 81 1.57 16.79 -5.73
N ALA A 82 0.30 16.54 -5.38
CA ALA A 82 -0.84 17.26 -5.93
C ALA A 82 -0.70 18.77 -5.69
N CYS A 83 -0.40 19.19 -4.46
CA CYS A 83 -0.17 20.61 -4.15
C CYS A 83 1.02 21.19 -4.92
N ALA A 84 2.14 20.44 -5.01
CA ALA A 84 3.30 20.89 -5.76
C ALA A 84 2.97 21.11 -7.25
N ARG A 85 2.32 20.13 -7.89
CA ARG A 85 1.94 20.21 -9.32
C ARG A 85 0.88 21.27 -9.60
N LEU A 86 -0.08 21.47 -8.69
CA LEU A 86 -1.05 22.56 -8.79
C LEU A 86 -0.37 23.93 -8.72
N LYS A 87 0.57 24.13 -7.78
CA LYS A 87 1.35 25.39 -7.69
C LYS A 87 2.20 25.63 -8.95
N GLU A 88 2.85 24.60 -9.47
CA GLU A 88 3.59 24.66 -10.74
C GLU A 88 2.69 25.03 -11.93
N ALA A 89 1.41 24.59 -11.90
CA ALA A 89 0.39 24.94 -12.89
C ALA A 89 -0.27 26.32 -12.65
N GLY A 90 0.21 27.10 -11.65
CA GLY A 90 -0.27 28.44 -11.37
C GLY A 90 -1.53 28.53 -10.48
N VAL A 91 -1.98 27.44 -9.89
CA VAL A 91 -3.12 27.43 -8.97
C VAL A 91 -2.68 27.91 -7.59
N THR A 92 -3.35 28.92 -7.03
CA THR A 92 -2.97 29.57 -5.77
C THR A 92 -3.95 29.32 -4.63
N GLY A 93 -5.24 29.18 -4.92
CA GLY A 93 -6.30 28.98 -3.92
C GLY A 93 -6.38 27.51 -3.44
N ILE A 94 -5.33 27.00 -2.78
CA ILE A 94 -5.23 25.59 -2.35
C ILE A 94 -5.35 25.48 -0.84
N ARG A 95 -6.11 24.48 -0.37
CA ARG A 95 -6.15 24.03 1.04
C ARG A 95 -5.87 22.53 1.07
N LEU A 96 -5.00 22.09 1.99
CA LEU A 96 -4.74 20.67 2.22
C LEU A 96 -5.28 20.25 3.58
N LEU A 97 -6.04 19.16 3.65
CA LEU A 97 -6.58 18.60 4.89
C LEU A 97 -5.85 17.31 5.22
N GLU A 98 -5.24 17.24 6.42
CA GLU A 98 -4.53 16.06 6.90
C GLU A 98 -5.02 15.66 8.30
N ALA A 99 -5.30 14.36 8.45
CA ALA A 99 -5.78 13.78 9.70
C ALA A 99 -4.69 13.69 10.78
N GLY A 100 -3.44 13.55 10.40
CA GLY A 100 -2.28 13.52 11.28
C GLY A 100 -1.78 14.92 11.68
N GLY A 101 -0.81 14.94 12.57
CA GLY A 101 -0.19 16.19 13.04
C GLY A 101 0.84 16.79 12.09
N ASP A 102 1.22 16.08 11.02
CA ASP A 102 2.22 16.54 10.04
C ASP A 102 2.06 15.80 8.71
N PHE A 103 2.82 16.22 7.71
CA PHE A 103 2.96 15.53 6.43
C PHE A 103 3.60 14.15 6.59
N GLY A 104 3.45 13.30 5.57
CA GLY A 104 4.13 12.02 5.47
C GLY A 104 3.19 10.84 5.23
N GLY A 105 1.91 10.93 5.59
CA GLY A 105 0.92 9.88 5.38
C GLY A 105 1.39 8.54 5.93
N THR A 106 1.68 7.56 5.07
CA THR A 106 2.21 6.24 5.48
C THR A 106 3.41 6.37 6.43
N TRP A 107 4.33 7.30 6.19
CA TRP A 107 5.55 7.47 6.98
C TRP A 107 5.37 8.34 8.22
N TYR A 108 4.30 9.10 8.28
CA TYR A 108 3.84 9.74 9.51
C TYR A 108 3.26 8.72 10.48
N TRP A 109 2.41 7.80 9.99
CA TRP A 109 1.72 6.83 10.84
C TRP A 109 2.57 5.60 11.17
N ASN A 110 3.42 5.13 10.26
CA ASN A 110 4.24 3.93 10.45
C ASN A 110 5.62 4.28 10.98
N ARG A 111 5.65 4.67 12.24
CA ARG A 111 6.88 5.01 12.98
C ARG A 111 7.36 3.87 13.87
N TYR A 112 6.90 2.65 13.66
CA TYR A 112 7.40 1.49 14.39
C TYR A 112 8.91 1.30 14.16
N PRO A 113 9.66 0.73 15.15
CA PRO A 113 11.09 0.56 15.00
C PRO A 113 11.45 -0.34 13.82
N GLY A 114 12.45 0.05 13.05
CA GLY A 114 12.88 -0.66 11.86
C GLY A 114 12.01 -0.43 10.61
N ALA A 115 11.01 0.48 10.66
CA ALA A 115 10.25 0.85 9.48
C ALA A 115 11.18 1.32 8.36
N GLN A 116 11.11 0.66 7.19
CA GLN A 116 12.01 0.89 6.07
C GLN A 116 11.31 0.58 4.74
N CYS A 117 11.58 1.36 3.71
CA CYS A 117 11.12 1.06 2.37
C CYS A 117 11.91 -0.12 1.78
N ASP A 118 11.25 -0.94 0.97
CA ASP A 118 11.87 -2.02 0.21
C ASP A 118 11.91 -1.74 -1.30
N ILE A 119 11.51 -0.53 -1.70
CA ILE A 119 11.79 0.03 -3.01
C ILE A 119 13.00 0.95 -2.87
N GLU A 120 13.89 0.88 -3.84
CA GLU A 120 15.11 1.68 -3.84
C GLU A 120 14.81 3.18 -3.64
N SER A 121 15.49 3.80 -2.69
CA SER A 121 15.23 5.18 -2.25
C SER A 121 15.33 6.20 -3.39
N TYR A 122 16.26 5.97 -4.32
CA TYR A 122 16.50 6.86 -5.46
C TYR A 122 15.34 6.88 -6.46
N CYS A 123 14.52 5.82 -6.48
CA CYS A 123 13.28 5.74 -7.24
C CYS A 123 12.07 6.15 -6.40
N TYR A 124 12.04 5.75 -5.12
CA TYR A 124 10.85 5.87 -4.28
C TYR A 124 10.62 7.28 -3.74
N LEU A 125 11.65 7.98 -3.21
CA LEU A 125 11.47 9.33 -2.69
C LEU A 125 11.17 10.30 -3.84
N PRO A 126 10.06 11.05 -3.79
CA PRO A 126 9.73 11.96 -4.87
C PRO A 126 10.54 13.25 -4.79
N LEU A 127 10.69 13.95 -5.93
CA LEU A 127 11.28 15.30 -6.01
C LEU A 127 12.74 15.39 -5.52
N LEU A 128 13.54 14.34 -5.72
CA LEU A 128 14.94 14.34 -5.26
C LEU A 128 15.79 15.36 -6.03
N GLU A 129 15.60 15.46 -7.35
CA GLU A 129 16.34 16.41 -8.17
C GLU A 129 15.92 17.85 -7.88
N GLU A 130 14.61 18.10 -7.80
CA GLU A 130 14.03 19.40 -7.51
C GLU A 130 14.50 19.95 -6.15
N LEU A 131 14.74 19.06 -5.20
CA LEU A 131 15.19 19.41 -3.85
C LEU A 131 16.70 19.30 -3.64
N GLY A 132 17.44 18.82 -4.65
CA GLY A 132 18.89 18.60 -4.55
C GLY A 132 19.27 17.61 -3.44
N TYR A 133 18.43 16.60 -3.19
CA TYR A 133 18.63 15.64 -2.11
C TYR A 133 19.03 14.26 -2.64
N ILE A 134 20.04 13.68 -2.05
CA ILE A 134 20.45 12.29 -2.29
C ILE A 134 20.20 11.47 -1.01
N PRO A 135 19.41 10.38 -1.06
CA PRO A 135 19.17 9.49 0.07
C PRO A 135 20.46 8.91 0.63
N LYS A 136 20.51 8.67 1.93
CA LYS A 136 21.70 8.16 2.64
C LYS A 136 22.01 6.70 2.31
N GLU A 137 20.98 5.92 1.95
CA GLU A 137 21.08 4.48 1.74
C GLU A 137 20.23 4.04 0.54
N LYS A 138 20.55 2.85 -0.01
CA LYS A 138 19.76 2.25 -1.09
C LYS A 138 18.29 2.09 -0.69
N TYR A 139 18.04 1.71 0.56
CA TYR A 139 16.68 1.59 1.13
C TYR A 139 16.58 2.44 2.38
N SER A 140 15.92 3.59 2.26
CA SER A 140 15.77 4.55 3.36
C SER A 140 14.89 4.01 4.48
N TYR A 141 15.29 4.29 5.71
CA TYR A 141 14.44 4.10 6.88
C TYR A 141 13.28 5.10 6.92
N GLY A 142 12.20 4.73 7.60
CA GLY A 142 11.00 5.53 7.71
C GLY A 142 11.26 6.95 8.23
N THR A 143 12.23 7.13 9.12
CA THR A 143 12.65 8.44 9.63
C THR A 143 13.14 9.36 8.51
N GLU A 144 14.05 8.87 7.63
CA GLU A 144 14.56 9.67 6.52
C GLU A 144 13.46 10.02 5.51
N ILE A 145 12.54 9.08 5.27
CA ILE A 145 11.41 9.29 4.35
C ILE A 145 10.43 10.32 4.95
N TYR A 146 10.19 10.26 6.24
CA TYR A 146 9.38 11.24 6.95
C TYR A 146 10.03 12.64 6.93
N GLU A 147 11.32 12.75 7.23
CA GLU A 147 12.10 13.99 7.11
C GLU A 147 12.05 14.54 5.68
N HIS A 148 12.04 13.66 4.67
CA HIS A 148 11.90 14.05 3.27
C HIS A 148 10.52 14.65 2.98
N SER A 149 9.46 14.10 3.55
CA SER A 149 8.11 14.68 3.47
C SER A 149 8.09 16.11 4.03
N GLN A 150 8.70 16.32 5.19
CA GLN A 150 8.83 17.66 5.78
C GLN A 150 9.66 18.61 4.88
N ARG A 151 10.71 18.09 4.23
CA ARG A 151 11.52 18.85 3.28
C ARG A 151 10.69 19.33 2.09
N ILE A 152 9.85 18.46 1.51
CA ILE A 152 8.90 18.83 0.46
C ILE A 152 7.92 19.87 0.97
N GLY A 153 7.33 19.67 2.15
CA GLY A 153 6.40 20.60 2.78
C GLY A 153 6.95 22.01 2.91
N ARG A 154 8.22 22.14 3.35
CA ARG A 154 8.90 23.44 3.46
C ARG A 154 9.24 24.04 2.11
N ALA A 155 9.84 23.25 1.21
CA ALA A 155 10.30 23.74 -0.08
C ALA A 155 9.18 24.29 -0.97
N TYR A 156 8.01 23.66 -0.91
CA TYR A 156 6.83 24.09 -1.66
C TYR A 156 5.88 25.00 -0.86
N GLY A 157 6.23 25.39 0.38
CA GLY A 157 5.40 26.23 1.24
C GLY A 157 4.03 25.61 1.55
N LEU A 158 3.99 24.28 1.79
CA LEU A 158 2.73 23.56 1.99
C LEU A 158 2.20 23.69 3.42
N TYR A 159 3.05 24.03 4.39
CA TYR A 159 2.64 24.23 5.76
C TYR A 159 1.61 25.36 5.95
N ASP A 160 1.71 26.40 5.15
CA ASP A 160 0.78 27.54 5.15
C ASP A 160 -0.60 27.17 4.54
N LEU A 161 -0.66 26.09 3.77
CA LEU A 161 -1.88 25.61 3.11
C LEU A 161 -2.57 24.50 3.90
N ALA A 162 -1.86 23.86 4.83
CA ALA A 162 -2.29 22.64 5.48
C ALA A 162 -3.12 22.90 6.77
N LEU A 163 -4.18 22.14 6.92
CA LEU A 163 -4.93 21.97 8.16
C LEU A 163 -4.67 20.58 8.71
N PHE A 164 -3.73 20.48 9.60
CA PHE A 164 -3.41 19.23 10.32
C PHE A 164 -4.44 18.89 11.38
N GLN A 165 -4.44 17.62 11.85
CA GLN A 165 -5.38 17.09 12.84
C GLN A 165 -6.85 17.37 12.44
N THR A 166 -7.12 17.37 11.13
CA THR A 166 -8.41 17.72 10.54
C THR A 166 -8.88 16.58 9.65
N ARG A 167 -9.93 15.87 10.10
CA ARG A 167 -10.53 14.73 9.40
C ARG A 167 -11.78 15.14 8.66
N VAL A 168 -11.84 14.86 7.38
CA VAL A 168 -13.07 14.96 6.60
C VAL A 168 -14.11 13.97 7.15
N ARG A 169 -15.36 14.40 7.25
CA ARG A 169 -16.51 13.58 7.65
C ARG A 169 -17.52 13.39 6.53
N GLU A 170 -17.66 14.41 5.69
CA GLU A 170 -18.56 14.36 4.53
C GLU A 170 -18.08 15.32 3.43
N LEU A 171 -18.31 14.93 2.17
CA LEU A 171 -18.24 15.79 0.99
C LEU A 171 -19.61 15.84 0.34
N ARG A 172 -20.09 17.04 0.02
CA ARG A 172 -21.39 17.23 -0.63
C ARG A 172 -21.29 18.28 -1.73
N TRP A 173 -21.71 17.89 -2.93
CA TRP A 173 -21.82 18.79 -4.06
C TRP A 173 -23.03 19.72 -3.92
N ASP A 174 -22.82 21.01 -4.13
CA ASP A 174 -23.86 22.03 -4.25
C ASP A 174 -23.96 22.47 -5.72
N GLU A 175 -25.10 22.17 -6.33
CA GLU A 175 -25.33 22.41 -7.76
C GLU A 175 -25.43 23.91 -8.07
N ASP A 176 -26.08 24.69 -7.19
CA ASP A 176 -26.33 26.13 -7.41
C ASP A 176 -25.03 26.91 -7.32
N LEU A 177 -24.22 26.58 -6.34
CA LEU A 177 -22.91 27.21 -6.15
C LEU A 177 -21.83 26.66 -7.10
N ALA A 178 -22.02 25.47 -7.66
CA ALA A 178 -20.98 24.67 -8.32
C ALA A 178 -19.73 24.53 -7.43
N ARG A 179 -19.96 24.10 -6.18
CA ARG A 179 -18.95 23.93 -5.16
C ARG A 179 -19.17 22.64 -4.37
N TRP A 180 -18.09 22.13 -3.85
CA TRP A 180 -18.12 21.09 -2.83
C TRP A 180 -18.16 21.72 -1.45
N HIS A 181 -19.01 21.23 -0.57
CA HIS A 181 -18.96 21.45 0.86
C HIS A 181 -18.15 20.34 1.52
N ILE A 182 -17.17 20.70 2.31
CA ILE A 182 -16.28 19.80 3.03
C ILE A 182 -16.51 19.97 4.52
N PHE A 183 -17.17 18.97 5.13
CA PHE A 183 -17.44 18.95 6.56
C PHE A 183 -16.36 18.15 7.29
N THR A 184 -15.85 18.68 8.40
CA THR A 184 -14.76 18.04 9.14
C THR A 184 -15.13 17.74 10.60
N ASN A 185 -14.27 16.98 11.28
CA ASN A 185 -14.38 16.74 12.71
C ASN A 185 -14.16 17.99 13.59
N ARG A 186 -13.77 19.11 12.98
CA ARG A 186 -13.55 20.42 13.64
C ARG A 186 -14.74 21.36 13.49
N GLY A 187 -15.84 20.88 12.90
CA GLY A 187 -17.03 21.69 12.63
C GLY A 187 -16.88 22.62 11.44
N ASP A 188 -15.86 22.41 10.60
CA ASP A 188 -15.66 23.21 9.40
C ASP A 188 -16.75 22.91 8.36
N ASP A 189 -17.07 23.93 7.56
CA ASP A 189 -17.76 23.88 6.29
C ASP A 189 -16.92 24.69 5.28
N ILE A 190 -15.96 24.01 4.65
CA ILE A 190 -15.08 24.60 3.65
C ILE A 190 -15.71 24.42 2.28
N LYS A 191 -15.79 25.48 1.48
CA LYS A 191 -16.28 25.42 0.12
C LYS A 191 -15.10 25.35 -0.85
N ALA A 192 -15.13 24.39 -1.75
CA ALA A 192 -14.09 24.26 -2.77
C ALA A 192 -14.68 24.06 -4.15
N ARG A 193 -14.05 24.66 -5.17
CA ARG A 193 -14.39 24.40 -6.55
C ARG A 193 -13.98 22.99 -6.98
N PHE A 194 -12.77 22.57 -6.59
CA PHE A 194 -12.22 21.26 -6.93
C PHE A 194 -11.84 20.47 -5.68
N ILE A 195 -12.03 19.15 -5.74
CA ILE A 195 -11.53 18.19 -4.75
C ILE A 195 -10.50 17.29 -5.40
N VAL A 196 -9.34 17.13 -4.75
CA VAL A 196 -8.34 16.13 -5.11
C VAL A 196 -8.20 15.15 -3.94
N MET A 197 -8.77 13.96 -4.09
CA MET A 197 -8.69 12.90 -3.10
C MET A 197 -7.37 12.16 -3.19
N CYS A 198 -6.53 12.30 -2.17
CA CYS A 198 -5.19 11.72 -2.06
C CYS A 198 -5.08 10.73 -0.89
N LEU A 199 -6.11 9.91 -0.69
CA LEU A 199 -6.14 8.92 0.37
C LEU A 199 -5.32 7.68 -0.03
N GLY A 200 -4.28 7.39 0.74
CA GLY A 200 -3.47 6.19 0.54
C GLY A 200 -4.19 4.90 0.93
N THR A 201 -3.57 3.76 0.65
CA THR A 201 -4.10 2.43 0.98
C THR A 201 -3.76 1.97 2.40
N ALA A 202 -2.82 2.62 3.09
CA ALA A 202 -2.36 2.29 4.44
C ALA A 202 -2.76 3.36 5.46
N SER A 203 -4.02 3.84 5.40
CA SER A 203 -4.53 4.91 6.26
C SER A 203 -5.35 4.42 7.44
N ARG A 204 -6.07 3.30 7.30
CA ARG A 204 -6.93 2.74 8.36
C ARG A 204 -6.41 1.40 8.82
N ALA A 205 -6.16 1.28 10.13
CA ALA A 205 -5.73 0.03 10.75
C ALA A 205 -6.78 -1.08 10.58
N LYS A 206 -6.32 -2.31 10.40
CA LYS A 206 -7.15 -3.51 10.27
C LYS A 206 -7.05 -4.30 11.57
N MET A 207 -8.10 -4.31 12.38
CA MET A 207 -8.12 -4.95 13.67
C MET A 207 -8.80 -6.32 13.60
N PRO A 208 -8.22 -7.38 14.19
CA PRO A 208 -8.84 -8.70 14.19
C PRO A 208 -10.10 -8.71 15.06
N GLY A 209 -11.15 -9.40 14.59
CA GLY A 209 -12.39 -9.59 15.32
C GLY A 209 -12.24 -10.69 16.38
N LEU A 210 -11.42 -10.44 17.40
CA LEU A 210 -11.17 -11.38 18.48
C LEU A 210 -12.10 -11.13 19.66
N GLU A 211 -12.73 -12.21 20.14
CA GLU A 211 -13.49 -12.17 21.38
C GLU A 211 -12.57 -11.75 22.54
N GLY A 212 -13.06 -10.89 23.43
CA GLY A 212 -12.34 -10.44 24.59
C GLY A 212 -11.28 -9.35 24.33
N ILE A 213 -11.23 -8.76 23.14
CA ILE A 213 -10.21 -7.74 22.80
C ILE A 213 -10.26 -6.52 23.75
N ASP A 214 -11.46 -6.22 24.32
CA ASP A 214 -11.65 -5.13 25.31
C ASP A 214 -11.44 -5.57 26.75
N GLU A 215 -11.26 -6.88 27.00
CA GLU A 215 -11.04 -7.42 28.34
C GLU A 215 -9.58 -7.37 28.77
N PHE A 216 -8.66 -7.16 27.84
CA PHE A 216 -7.22 -7.18 28.13
C PHE A 216 -6.82 -6.04 29.07
N GLU A 217 -6.28 -6.39 30.23
CA GLU A 217 -5.84 -5.44 31.26
C GLU A 217 -4.41 -4.93 31.04
N GLY A 218 -3.65 -5.53 30.14
CA GLY A 218 -2.33 -5.07 29.73
C GLY A 218 -2.40 -3.93 28.70
N HIS A 219 -1.26 -3.57 28.15
CA HIS A 219 -1.17 -2.52 27.15
C HIS A 219 -1.34 -3.08 25.73
N SER A 220 -2.08 -2.39 24.86
CA SER A 220 -2.21 -2.82 23.47
C SER A 220 -2.30 -1.68 22.49
N PHE A 221 -1.67 -1.84 21.32
CA PHE A 221 -1.71 -0.87 20.24
C PHE A 221 -1.51 -1.54 18.87
N HIS A 222 -1.97 -0.87 17.82
CA HIS A 222 -1.65 -1.24 16.45
C HIS A 222 -0.30 -0.64 16.03
N THR A 223 0.48 -1.33 15.22
CA THR A 223 1.83 -0.87 14.80
C THR A 223 1.84 0.53 14.17
N SER A 224 0.75 0.95 13.51
CA SER A 224 0.62 2.32 12.98
C SER A 224 0.34 3.39 14.05
N ARG A 225 0.26 2.99 15.31
CA ARG A 225 0.08 3.85 16.49
C ARG A 225 1.09 3.42 17.56
N TRP A 226 2.36 3.27 17.14
CA TRP A 226 3.41 2.77 18.03
C TRP A 226 3.57 3.68 19.25
N ASP A 227 3.45 3.10 20.44
CA ASP A 227 3.53 3.82 21.69
C ASP A 227 4.93 3.76 22.30
N TYR A 228 5.74 4.74 21.98
CA TYR A 228 7.08 4.91 22.58
C TYR A 228 7.04 5.34 24.04
N GLY A 229 5.93 5.91 24.51
CA GLY A 229 5.70 6.17 25.93
C GLY A 229 5.73 4.87 26.74
N TYR A 230 5.14 3.81 26.20
CA TYR A 230 5.13 2.47 26.79
C TYR A 230 6.40 1.68 26.50
N THR A 231 6.86 1.63 25.25
CA THR A 231 7.99 0.78 24.85
C THR A 231 9.36 1.36 25.17
N GLY A 232 9.45 2.66 25.33
CA GLY A 232 10.71 3.41 25.30
C GLY A 232 11.30 3.45 23.90
N GLY A 233 12.48 4.05 23.77
CA GLY A 233 13.20 4.13 22.51
C GLY A 233 12.60 5.07 21.48
N ASP A 234 12.96 4.84 20.23
CA ASP A 234 12.48 5.58 19.07
C ASP A 234 12.44 4.66 17.82
N THR A 235 12.24 5.24 16.63
CA THR A 235 12.19 4.53 15.35
C THR A 235 13.45 3.72 15.02
N ARG A 236 14.57 3.95 15.71
CA ARG A 236 15.83 3.21 15.57
C ARG A 236 15.92 2.02 16.52
N GLY A 237 14.98 1.88 17.47
CA GLY A 237 14.93 0.82 18.45
C GLY A 237 15.12 1.32 19.88
N GLU A 238 16.01 0.68 20.63
CA GLU A 238 16.29 0.97 22.05
C GLU A 238 15.03 0.92 22.94
N LEU A 239 14.20 -0.10 22.75
CA LEU A 239 12.90 -0.27 23.41
C LEU A 239 13.07 -0.68 24.88
N THR A 240 13.81 0.15 25.64
CA THR A 240 14.34 -0.16 26.98
C THR A 240 13.29 -0.49 28.02
N LYS A 241 12.07 0.03 27.86
CA LYS A 241 10.95 -0.24 28.78
C LYS A 241 10.29 -1.60 28.55
N LEU A 242 10.71 -2.37 27.53
CA LEU A 242 10.25 -3.74 27.30
C LEU A 242 11.08 -4.81 28.01
N SER A 243 12.17 -4.44 28.67
CA SER A 243 13.14 -5.40 29.26
C SER A 243 12.55 -6.31 30.35
N ASP A 244 11.47 -5.91 31.00
CA ASP A 244 10.72 -6.70 31.99
C ASP A 244 9.39 -7.24 31.44
N LYS A 245 9.05 -6.98 30.17
CA LYS A 245 7.74 -7.28 29.56
C LYS A 245 7.75 -8.54 28.70
N ARG A 246 6.65 -9.30 28.78
CA ARG A 246 6.29 -10.34 27.82
C ARG A 246 5.41 -9.67 26.75
N VAL A 247 5.81 -9.75 25.49
CA VAL A 247 5.15 -9.06 24.38
C VAL A 247 4.59 -10.07 23.39
N ALA A 248 3.32 -9.94 23.03
CA ALA A 248 2.72 -10.65 21.92
C ALA A 248 2.70 -9.76 20.68
N VAL A 249 3.22 -10.28 19.56
CA VAL A 249 3.05 -9.65 18.24
C VAL A 249 2.11 -10.51 17.41
N ILE A 250 0.94 -9.98 17.05
CA ILE A 250 -0.06 -10.70 16.25
C ILE A 250 0.09 -10.29 14.79
N GLY A 251 0.50 -11.25 13.95
CA GLY A 251 0.73 -11.06 12.51
C GLY A 251 2.21 -11.10 12.13
N THR A 252 2.47 -11.51 10.88
CA THR A 252 3.79 -11.73 10.31
C THR A 252 3.93 -11.15 8.90
N GLY A 253 3.18 -10.08 8.58
CA GLY A 253 3.28 -9.35 7.32
C GLY A 253 4.47 -8.38 7.28
N ALA A 254 4.51 -7.53 6.24
CA ALA A 254 5.62 -6.60 5.98
C ALA A 254 6.00 -5.71 7.18
N THR A 255 5.04 -5.32 8.00
CA THR A 255 5.30 -4.54 9.22
C THR A 255 5.97 -5.39 10.30
N ALA A 256 5.43 -6.59 10.58
CA ALA A 256 5.96 -7.47 11.61
C ALA A 256 7.41 -7.89 11.32
N ILE A 257 7.73 -8.23 10.08
CA ILE A 257 9.11 -8.62 9.72
C ILE A 257 10.13 -7.51 9.99
N GLN A 258 9.70 -6.26 10.10
CA GLN A 258 10.55 -5.11 10.40
C GLN A 258 10.63 -4.81 11.89
N CYS A 259 9.51 -4.88 12.64
CA CYS A 259 9.50 -4.52 14.07
C CYS A 259 9.85 -5.68 15.01
N VAL A 260 9.58 -6.94 14.64
CA VAL A 260 9.87 -8.12 15.47
C VAL A 260 11.34 -8.22 15.87
N PRO A 261 12.34 -7.95 14.99
CA PRO A 261 13.74 -7.94 15.39
C PRO A 261 14.05 -6.97 16.55
N TYR A 262 13.42 -5.81 16.55
CA TYR A 262 13.62 -4.81 17.60
C TYR A 262 12.91 -5.19 18.90
N VAL A 263 11.69 -5.72 18.82
CA VAL A 263 10.98 -6.24 19.99
C VAL A 263 11.74 -7.40 20.61
N GLY A 264 12.17 -8.36 19.78
CA GLY A 264 12.93 -9.54 20.23
C GLY A 264 14.26 -9.21 20.92
N LYS A 265 14.96 -8.17 20.48
CA LYS A 265 16.21 -7.71 21.11
C LYS A 265 16.00 -7.10 22.51
N HIS A 266 14.82 -6.52 22.76
CA HIS A 266 14.61 -5.68 23.96
C HIS A 266 13.62 -6.24 24.96
N ALA A 267 12.62 -7.02 24.54
CA ALA A 267 11.61 -7.58 25.43
C ALA A 267 12.18 -8.73 26.29
N ARG A 268 11.65 -8.87 27.51
CA ARG A 268 11.92 -10.04 28.35
C ARG A 268 11.59 -11.33 27.64
N HIS A 269 10.45 -11.37 26.95
CA HIS A 269 10.04 -12.47 26.08
C HIS A 269 9.12 -11.95 24.98
N THR A 270 9.26 -12.47 23.76
CA THR A 270 8.46 -12.11 22.59
C THR A 270 7.79 -13.36 22.04
N TYR A 271 6.46 -13.35 21.98
CA TYR A 271 5.65 -14.34 21.26
C TYR A 271 5.21 -13.75 19.92
N VAL A 272 5.52 -14.44 18.81
CA VAL A 272 5.12 -14.04 17.47
C VAL A 272 4.04 -14.98 16.96
N PHE A 273 2.78 -14.52 16.91
CA PHE A 273 1.63 -15.33 16.49
C PHE A 273 1.48 -15.27 14.97
N GLN A 274 1.74 -16.41 14.34
CA GLN A 274 1.79 -16.55 12.89
C GLN A 274 0.66 -17.42 12.36
N ARG A 275 -0.24 -16.85 11.55
CA ARG A 275 -1.20 -17.63 10.76
C ARG A 275 -0.59 -18.08 9.43
N THR A 276 0.11 -17.20 8.75
CA THR A 276 0.74 -17.46 7.44
C THR A 276 2.11 -16.81 7.41
N PRO A 277 3.19 -17.57 7.15
CA PRO A 277 4.53 -16.99 7.03
C PRO A 277 4.60 -16.01 5.84
N SER A 278 5.45 -15.00 5.94
CA SER A 278 5.84 -14.16 4.80
C SER A 278 6.99 -14.81 4.03
N SER A 279 7.04 -14.55 2.72
CA SER A 279 8.25 -14.83 1.93
C SER A 279 9.28 -13.76 2.24
N VAL A 280 10.32 -14.11 3.02
CA VAL A 280 11.33 -13.14 3.46
C VAL A 280 12.64 -13.37 2.72
N ASP A 281 12.92 -12.52 1.76
CA ASP A 281 14.16 -12.53 0.99
C ASP A 281 15.17 -11.50 1.53
N LEU A 282 16.39 -11.50 0.99
CA LEU A 282 17.42 -10.55 1.36
C LEU A 282 17.06 -9.14 0.90
N ARG A 283 17.28 -8.16 1.76
CA ARG A 283 17.20 -6.74 1.40
C ARG A 283 18.54 -6.22 0.89
N GLY A 284 19.62 -6.59 1.57
CA GLY A 284 20.98 -6.19 1.20
C GLY A 284 21.14 -4.67 1.19
N ASN A 285 20.64 -3.97 2.22
CA ASN A 285 20.75 -2.52 2.30
C ASN A 285 22.23 -2.09 2.38
N LYS A 286 22.55 -0.95 1.78
CA LYS A 286 23.90 -0.38 1.78
C LYS A 286 23.86 1.14 1.71
N PRO A 287 24.87 1.81 2.29
CA PRO A 287 25.02 3.25 2.15
C PRO A 287 25.12 3.70 0.68
N THR A 288 24.60 4.87 0.39
CA THR A 288 24.77 5.52 -0.92
C THR A 288 26.25 5.72 -1.21
N ASN A 289 26.69 5.26 -2.39
CA ASN A 289 28.06 5.48 -2.82
C ASN A 289 28.29 6.96 -3.18
N PRO A 290 29.16 7.70 -2.47
CA PRO A 290 29.39 9.11 -2.74
C PRO A 290 29.99 9.40 -4.12
N GLU A 291 30.77 8.46 -4.67
CA GLU A 291 31.37 8.65 -6.00
C GLU A 291 30.29 8.49 -7.09
N TRP A 292 29.39 7.53 -6.94
CA TRP A 292 28.24 7.41 -7.82
C TRP A 292 27.35 8.68 -7.74
N ALA A 293 27.10 9.18 -6.53
CA ALA A 293 26.26 10.38 -6.36
C ALA A 293 26.82 11.60 -7.13
N LYS A 294 28.15 11.72 -7.25
CA LYS A 294 28.82 12.78 -8.02
C LYS A 294 28.65 12.65 -9.54
N THR A 295 28.31 11.45 -10.03
CA THR A 295 28.13 11.21 -11.48
C THR A 295 26.73 11.53 -11.97
N LEU A 296 25.79 11.83 -11.07
CA LEU A 296 24.40 12.08 -11.40
C LEU A 296 24.26 13.39 -12.19
N THR A 297 23.53 13.33 -13.29
CA THR A 297 23.27 14.48 -14.17
C THR A 297 21.77 14.79 -14.20
N PRO A 298 21.32 15.99 -14.53
CA PRO A 298 19.90 16.33 -14.59
C PRO A 298 19.08 15.31 -15.39
N GLY A 299 17.93 14.91 -14.84
CA GLY A 299 17.07 13.86 -15.40
C GLY A 299 17.38 12.44 -14.88
N TRP A 300 18.37 12.26 -14.01
CA TRP A 300 18.79 10.96 -13.50
C TRP A 300 17.67 10.20 -12.76
N GLN A 301 16.88 10.91 -11.96
CA GLN A 301 15.81 10.27 -11.19
C GLN A 301 14.70 9.75 -12.11
N LYS A 302 14.30 10.56 -13.08
CA LYS A 302 13.32 10.14 -14.09
C LYS A 302 13.82 8.94 -14.88
N ALA A 303 15.06 8.99 -15.37
CA ALA A 303 15.67 7.88 -16.12
C ALA A 303 15.68 6.58 -15.30
N ARG A 304 16.04 6.66 -14.01
CA ARG A 304 16.07 5.50 -13.11
C ARG A 304 14.67 4.95 -12.82
N ARG A 305 13.66 5.82 -12.64
CA ARG A 305 12.25 5.42 -12.47
C ARG A 305 11.69 4.77 -13.73
N ASP A 306 11.96 5.33 -14.90
CA ASP A 306 11.52 4.78 -16.18
C ASP A 306 12.14 3.41 -16.45
N ASN A 307 13.42 3.23 -16.09
CA ASN A 307 14.11 1.95 -16.15
C ASN A 307 13.45 0.91 -15.22
N LEU A 308 13.25 1.24 -13.94
CA LEU A 308 12.53 0.34 -13.02
C LEU A 308 11.15 -0.02 -13.55
N ASN A 309 10.39 0.95 -14.04
CA ASN A 309 9.08 0.73 -14.60
C ASN A 309 9.11 -0.16 -15.86
N ALA A 310 10.14 -0.03 -16.71
CA ALA A 310 10.32 -0.92 -17.86
C ALA A 310 10.59 -2.36 -17.41
N VAL A 311 11.51 -2.54 -16.46
CA VAL A 311 11.85 -3.87 -15.89
C VAL A 311 10.60 -4.54 -15.32
N VAL A 312 9.85 -3.87 -14.44
CA VAL A 312 8.68 -4.47 -13.77
C VAL A 312 7.46 -4.65 -14.69
N SER A 313 7.45 -3.97 -15.84
CA SER A 313 6.40 -4.12 -16.86
C SER A 313 6.77 -5.09 -17.97
N GLY A 314 7.94 -5.73 -17.91
CA GLY A 314 8.43 -6.63 -18.97
C GLY A 314 8.70 -5.93 -20.31
N LEU A 315 8.96 -4.61 -20.27
CA LEU A 315 9.33 -3.84 -21.45
C LEU A 315 10.85 -3.96 -21.72
N PRO A 316 11.31 -3.73 -22.94
CA PRO A 316 12.74 -3.75 -23.24
C PRO A 316 13.53 -2.72 -22.42
N PHE A 317 14.70 -3.12 -21.91
CA PHE A 317 15.66 -2.28 -21.23
C PHE A 317 17.08 -2.75 -21.56
N GLU A 318 18.05 -1.84 -21.54
CA GLU A 318 19.46 -2.14 -21.83
C GLU A 318 20.16 -2.70 -20.58
N GLU A 319 19.96 -2.07 -19.45
CA GLU A 319 20.56 -2.41 -18.16
C GLU A 319 19.50 -2.32 -17.06
N ASN A 320 19.58 -3.20 -16.06
CA ASN A 320 18.78 -3.11 -14.84
C ASN A 320 19.51 -2.21 -13.83
N LEU A 321 19.14 -0.93 -13.78
CA LEU A 321 19.81 0.06 -12.95
C LEU A 321 19.60 -0.16 -11.44
N VAL A 322 18.50 -0.81 -11.05
CA VAL A 322 18.15 -1.06 -9.64
C VAL A 322 18.79 -2.35 -9.15
N ASP A 323 18.68 -3.41 -9.90
CA ASP A 323 19.26 -4.75 -9.66
C ASP A 323 19.10 -5.20 -8.20
N ASP A 324 17.89 -5.61 -7.86
CA ASP A 324 17.50 -6.02 -6.51
C ASP A 324 16.47 -7.16 -6.52
N GLY A 325 16.03 -7.59 -5.34
CA GLY A 325 15.06 -8.67 -5.19
C GLY A 325 13.72 -8.39 -5.89
N TRP A 326 13.28 -7.14 -5.98
CA TRP A 326 12.09 -6.80 -6.76
C TRP A 326 12.31 -7.01 -8.25
N THR A 327 13.36 -6.44 -8.79
CA THR A 327 13.68 -6.57 -10.22
C THR A 327 14.02 -8.02 -10.60
N GLU A 328 14.62 -8.79 -9.68
CA GLU A 328 14.83 -10.22 -9.86
C GLU A 328 13.51 -10.97 -10.08
N ILE A 329 12.49 -10.71 -9.26
CA ILE A 329 11.17 -11.35 -9.41
C ILE A 329 10.60 -11.09 -10.81
N PHE A 330 10.64 -9.85 -11.28
CA PHE A 330 10.10 -9.51 -12.60
C PHE A 330 10.94 -10.02 -13.76
N THR A 331 12.24 -10.10 -13.63
CA THR A 331 13.13 -10.55 -14.70
C THR A 331 13.31 -12.08 -14.77
N LYS A 332 13.12 -12.78 -13.67
CA LYS A 332 13.29 -14.24 -13.59
C LYS A 332 11.98 -15.00 -13.43
N VAL A 333 11.06 -14.52 -12.57
CA VAL A 333 9.82 -15.24 -12.23
C VAL A 333 8.67 -14.84 -13.15
N MET A 334 8.51 -13.54 -13.41
CA MET A 334 7.41 -12.99 -14.20
C MET A 334 7.77 -12.75 -15.67
N ALA A 335 9.02 -12.92 -16.05
CA ALA A 335 9.46 -12.72 -17.41
C ALA A 335 8.89 -13.80 -18.34
N VAL A 336 8.46 -13.38 -19.53
CA VAL A 336 8.14 -14.35 -20.60
C VAL A 336 9.43 -15.09 -20.97
N PRO A 337 9.45 -16.42 -20.88
CA PRO A 337 10.66 -17.19 -21.11
C PRO A 337 11.19 -17.02 -22.55
N LYS A 338 12.49 -16.84 -22.71
CA LYS A 338 13.12 -16.81 -24.03
C LYS A 338 13.00 -18.17 -24.71
N SER A 339 12.65 -18.17 -26.00
CA SER A 339 12.51 -19.37 -26.79
C SER A 339 12.82 -19.07 -28.26
N ASP A 340 13.39 -20.06 -28.96
CA ASP A 340 13.68 -19.99 -30.41
C ASP A 340 12.40 -20.08 -31.27
N ARG A 341 11.26 -20.40 -30.64
CA ARG A 341 9.94 -20.44 -31.29
C ARG A 341 8.90 -19.71 -30.42
N PRO A 342 7.78 -19.26 -30.99
CA PRO A 342 6.65 -18.80 -30.22
C PRO A 342 6.16 -19.88 -29.25
N LEU A 343 5.98 -19.49 -27.97
CA LEU A 343 5.41 -20.36 -26.94
C LEU A 343 3.89 -20.17 -26.89
N SER A 344 3.18 -21.25 -26.62
CA SER A 344 1.75 -21.18 -26.30
C SER A 344 1.55 -20.51 -24.93
N PRO A 345 0.37 -19.94 -24.66
CA PRO A 345 0.04 -19.41 -23.32
C PRO A 345 0.21 -20.43 -22.19
N GLN A 346 -0.09 -21.70 -22.45
CA GLN A 346 0.10 -22.80 -21.50
C GLN A 346 1.58 -23.02 -21.19
N GLU A 347 2.45 -23.10 -22.21
CA GLU A 347 3.89 -23.27 -22.03
C GLU A 347 4.52 -22.09 -21.29
N ILE A 348 4.04 -20.85 -21.54
CA ILE A 348 4.47 -19.67 -20.81
C ILE A 348 4.08 -19.82 -19.33
N GLY A 349 2.83 -20.20 -19.05
CA GLY A 349 2.33 -20.39 -17.70
C GLY A 349 3.10 -21.46 -16.91
N GLU A 350 3.39 -22.60 -17.52
CA GLU A 350 4.16 -23.71 -16.91
C GLU A 350 5.61 -23.27 -16.58
N ARG A 351 6.27 -22.57 -17.49
CA ARG A 351 7.65 -22.08 -17.26
C ARG A 351 7.70 -21.01 -16.17
N MET A 352 6.73 -20.11 -16.15
CA MET A 352 6.61 -19.11 -15.07
C MET A 352 6.33 -19.79 -13.72
N GLU A 353 5.53 -20.85 -13.68
CA GLU A 353 5.28 -21.60 -12.46
C GLU A 353 6.54 -22.33 -11.96
N ILE A 354 7.34 -22.90 -12.86
CA ILE A 354 8.62 -23.52 -12.51
C ILE A 354 9.59 -22.47 -11.94
N ALA A 355 9.72 -21.31 -12.57
CA ALA A 355 10.57 -20.23 -12.09
C ALA A 355 10.13 -19.70 -10.72
N ASP A 356 8.82 -19.58 -10.51
CA ASP A 356 8.21 -19.25 -9.21
C ASP A 356 8.58 -20.30 -8.15
N ALA A 357 8.42 -21.58 -8.46
CA ALA A 357 8.74 -22.68 -7.57
C ALA A 357 10.23 -22.69 -7.17
N GLN A 358 11.13 -22.45 -8.13
CA GLN A 358 12.57 -22.35 -7.90
C GLN A 358 12.88 -21.17 -6.95
N LYS A 359 12.30 -20.00 -7.19
CA LYS A 359 12.46 -18.82 -6.30
C LYS A 359 11.95 -19.10 -4.89
N MET A 360 10.76 -19.70 -4.78
CA MET A 360 10.17 -20.02 -3.47
C MET A 360 10.95 -21.14 -2.74
N ASN A 361 11.56 -22.10 -3.47
CA ASN A 361 12.48 -23.08 -2.90
C ASN A 361 13.73 -22.41 -2.35
N ALA A 362 14.33 -21.46 -3.06
CA ALA A 362 15.49 -20.70 -2.56
C ALA A 362 15.14 -19.92 -1.27
N ILE A 363 13.95 -19.31 -1.20
CA ILE A 363 13.49 -18.62 0.02
C ILE A 363 13.31 -19.62 1.19
N ARG A 364 12.76 -20.82 0.93
CA ARG A 364 12.62 -21.88 1.96
C ARG A 364 13.98 -22.40 2.42
N ALA A 365 14.93 -22.61 1.49
CA ALA A 365 16.30 -23.01 1.82
C ALA A 365 16.99 -21.97 2.73
N ARG A 366 16.82 -20.66 2.42
CA ARG A 366 17.33 -19.59 3.28
C ARG A 366 16.76 -19.66 4.70
N VAL A 367 15.50 -20.06 4.89
CA VAL A 367 14.91 -20.27 6.22
C VAL A 367 15.66 -21.39 6.96
N ASP A 368 15.89 -22.54 6.30
CA ASP A 368 16.60 -23.68 6.88
C ASP A 368 18.05 -23.35 7.23
N GLU A 369 18.73 -22.56 6.40
CA GLU A 369 20.11 -22.12 6.62
C GLU A 369 20.23 -21.13 7.78
N THR A 370 19.17 -20.35 8.05
CA THR A 370 19.23 -19.24 9.00
C THR A 370 18.67 -19.60 10.37
N VAL A 371 17.56 -20.35 10.42
CA VAL A 371 16.82 -20.62 11.67
C VAL A 371 17.22 -21.98 12.26
N GLN A 372 17.81 -21.94 13.45
CA GLN A 372 18.40 -23.12 14.11
C GLN A 372 17.35 -24.09 14.71
N ASN A 373 16.22 -23.56 15.17
CA ASN A 373 15.13 -24.37 15.69
C ASN A 373 14.34 -24.97 14.52
N ALA A 374 14.42 -26.29 14.35
CA ALA A 374 13.80 -27.00 13.22
C ALA A 374 12.26 -26.80 13.13
N ALA A 375 11.56 -26.74 14.26
CA ALA A 375 10.11 -26.52 14.27
C ALA A 375 9.77 -25.07 13.84
N ALA A 376 10.52 -24.09 14.31
CA ALA A 376 10.36 -22.71 13.88
C ALA A 376 10.74 -22.54 12.40
N ALA A 377 11.81 -23.17 11.94
CA ALA A 377 12.22 -23.16 10.55
C ALA A 377 11.11 -23.71 9.64
N GLU A 378 10.54 -24.88 9.97
CA GLU A 378 9.44 -25.44 9.18
C GLU A 378 8.21 -24.52 9.14
N ALA A 379 7.84 -23.93 10.29
CA ALA A 379 6.70 -23.02 10.38
C ALA A 379 6.91 -21.70 9.62
N LEU A 380 8.15 -21.25 9.47
CA LEU A 380 8.50 -20.01 8.74
C LEU A 380 8.59 -20.19 7.22
N LYS A 381 8.53 -21.41 6.70
CA LYS A 381 8.57 -21.66 5.25
C LYS A 381 7.29 -21.22 4.56
N PRO A 382 7.36 -20.33 3.53
CA PRO A 382 6.20 -19.93 2.77
C PRO A 382 5.81 -21.00 1.74
N TRP A 383 4.67 -21.68 1.96
CA TRP A 383 4.12 -22.66 1.06
C TRP A 383 2.99 -22.06 0.21
N TYR A 384 3.36 -21.16 -0.70
CA TYR A 384 2.49 -20.51 -1.67
C TYR A 384 3.34 -19.89 -2.80
N ARG A 385 2.71 -19.55 -3.92
CA ARG A 385 3.37 -18.89 -5.05
C ARG A 385 3.69 -17.43 -4.75
N GLN A 386 4.75 -16.92 -5.37
CA GLN A 386 5.08 -15.50 -5.34
C GLN A 386 3.86 -14.66 -5.74
N PHE A 387 3.66 -13.49 -5.19
CA PHE A 387 2.47 -12.65 -5.34
C PHE A 387 1.12 -13.21 -4.81
N CYS A 388 1.06 -14.40 -4.26
CA CYS A 388 -0.06 -14.75 -3.38
C CYS A 388 -0.11 -13.83 -2.16
N LYS A 389 1.04 -13.41 -1.69
CA LYS A 389 1.22 -12.34 -0.70
C LYS A 389 2.27 -11.37 -1.22
N ARG A 390 2.30 -10.15 -0.65
CA ARG A 390 3.35 -9.20 -0.97
C ARG A 390 4.73 -9.81 -0.68
N PRO A 391 5.64 -9.85 -1.65
CA PRO A 391 7.05 -10.19 -1.40
C PRO A 391 7.64 -9.26 -0.34
N THR A 392 8.48 -9.79 0.54
CA THR A 392 9.10 -9.02 1.61
C THR A 392 10.61 -9.27 1.65
N PHE A 393 11.36 -8.26 2.10
CA PHE A 393 12.82 -8.28 2.13
C PHE A 393 13.28 -7.79 3.50
N ASN A 394 14.05 -8.63 4.20
CA ASN A 394 14.59 -8.28 5.52
C ASN A 394 15.76 -9.20 5.88
N ASP A 395 16.82 -8.63 6.44
CA ASP A 395 18.03 -9.38 6.77
C ASP A 395 18.06 -9.85 8.24
N GLU A 396 17.22 -9.25 9.12
CA GLU A 396 17.25 -9.49 10.56
C GLU A 396 16.09 -10.38 11.08
N TYR A 397 14.99 -10.51 10.33
CA TYR A 397 13.79 -11.20 10.81
C TYR A 397 14.01 -12.68 11.09
N LEU A 398 14.57 -13.44 10.15
CA LEU A 398 14.81 -14.86 10.34
C LEU A 398 15.83 -15.13 11.46
N PRO A 399 16.98 -14.44 11.55
CA PRO A 399 17.92 -14.62 12.66
C PRO A 399 17.31 -14.33 14.04
N THR A 400 16.26 -13.49 14.13
CA THR A 400 15.61 -13.16 15.40
C THR A 400 15.03 -14.40 16.10
N PHE A 401 14.58 -15.41 15.36
CA PHE A 401 14.08 -16.65 15.94
C PHE A 401 15.14 -17.58 16.54
N ASN A 402 16.41 -17.19 16.46
CA ASN A 402 17.52 -17.85 17.19
C ASN A 402 17.76 -17.23 18.59
N LEU A 403 17.06 -16.14 18.92
CA LEU A 403 17.15 -15.54 20.25
C LEU A 403 16.39 -16.40 21.27
N PRO A 404 16.95 -16.65 22.47
CA PRO A 404 16.33 -17.55 23.46
C PRO A 404 15.02 -17.02 24.06
N ASN A 405 14.74 -15.74 23.91
CA ASN A 405 13.55 -15.07 24.39
C ASN A 405 12.51 -14.78 23.28
N VAL A 406 12.67 -15.35 22.09
CA VAL A 406 11.72 -15.20 20.98
C VAL A 406 11.12 -16.56 20.62
N GLU A 407 9.79 -16.65 20.72
CA GLU A 407 9.04 -17.87 20.41
C GLU A 407 8.08 -17.59 19.24
N LEU A 408 8.19 -18.40 18.17
CA LEU A 408 7.21 -18.45 17.11
C LEU A 408 6.04 -19.35 17.53
N VAL A 409 4.83 -18.82 17.52
CA VAL A 409 3.59 -19.58 17.78
C VAL A 409 2.84 -19.70 16.47
N ASP A 410 2.92 -20.89 15.85
CA ASP A 410 2.14 -21.18 14.64
C ASP A 410 0.67 -21.43 15.03
N VAL A 411 -0.21 -20.53 14.58
CA VAL A 411 -1.66 -20.58 14.80
C VAL A 411 -2.43 -20.91 13.51
N SER A 412 -1.76 -21.54 12.56
CA SER A 412 -2.36 -21.86 11.25
C SER A 412 -3.50 -22.86 11.35
N GLU A 413 -3.40 -23.90 12.21
CA GLU A 413 -4.46 -24.89 12.42
C GLU A 413 -5.71 -24.28 13.08
N ALA A 414 -5.52 -23.40 14.05
CA ALA A 414 -6.60 -22.63 14.69
C ALA A 414 -7.09 -21.45 13.80
N ARG A 415 -6.45 -21.25 12.63
CA ARG A 415 -6.73 -20.14 11.68
C ARG A 415 -6.55 -18.74 12.28
N GLY A 416 -5.75 -18.62 13.33
CA GLY A 416 -5.43 -17.39 14.04
C GLY A 416 -5.42 -17.55 15.55
N VAL A 417 -5.22 -16.45 16.27
CA VAL A 417 -5.45 -16.36 17.72
C VAL A 417 -6.94 -16.61 17.99
N GLU A 418 -7.28 -17.38 19.03
CA GLU A 418 -8.65 -17.80 19.30
C GLU A 418 -9.44 -16.70 20.02
N ARG A 419 -8.87 -16.15 21.11
CA ARG A 419 -9.47 -15.04 21.87
C ARG A 419 -8.43 -14.29 22.70
N ILE A 420 -8.79 -13.10 23.14
CA ILE A 420 -8.05 -12.33 24.13
C ILE A 420 -8.63 -12.63 25.52
N THR A 421 -7.78 -12.61 26.54
CA THR A 421 -8.15 -12.75 27.95
C THR A 421 -7.71 -11.53 28.73
N ARG A 422 -8.14 -11.43 29.99
CA ARG A 422 -7.70 -10.32 30.87
C ARG A 422 -6.18 -10.25 31.01
N LYS A 423 -5.46 -11.36 30.93
CA LYS A 423 -4.00 -11.46 31.15
C LYS A 423 -3.19 -11.73 29.90
N GLY A 424 -3.83 -11.92 28.73
CA GLY A 424 -3.12 -12.29 27.53
C GLY A 424 -4.01 -12.77 26.41
N LEU A 425 -3.70 -13.92 25.83
CA LEU A 425 -4.45 -14.47 24.71
C LEU A 425 -4.39 -16.01 24.67
N ILE A 426 -5.40 -16.63 24.07
CA ILE A 426 -5.46 -18.07 23.84
C ILE A 426 -5.11 -18.37 22.38
N ALA A 427 -4.20 -19.30 22.18
CA ALA A 427 -3.82 -19.85 20.89
C ALA A 427 -3.50 -21.35 21.04
N ASN A 428 -4.01 -22.17 20.12
CA ASN A 428 -3.88 -23.64 20.15
C ASN A 428 -4.32 -24.24 21.49
N GLY A 429 -5.40 -23.70 22.09
CA GLY A 429 -5.93 -24.14 23.38
C GLY A 429 -5.05 -23.81 24.60
N ARG A 430 -3.96 -23.05 24.42
CA ARG A 430 -3.05 -22.62 25.49
C ARG A 430 -3.20 -21.12 25.74
N GLU A 431 -3.24 -20.70 27.01
CA GLU A 431 -3.15 -19.30 27.39
C GLU A 431 -1.68 -18.83 27.44
N TYR A 432 -1.43 -17.69 26.80
CA TYR A 432 -0.16 -16.97 26.82
C TYR A 432 -0.36 -15.69 27.61
N GLU A 433 0.16 -15.65 28.83
CA GLU A 433 0.15 -14.43 29.65
C GLU A 433 1.17 -13.44 29.11
N VAL A 434 0.73 -12.22 28.81
CA VAL A 434 1.56 -11.14 28.28
C VAL A 434 1.24 -9.81 28.90
N ASP A 435 2.19 -8.91 28.89
CA ASP A 435 2.07 -7.56 29.43
C ASP A 435 1.69 -6.54 28.34
N CYS A 436 1.94 -6.90 27.06
CA CYS A 436 1.65 -6.07 25.90
C CYS A 436 1.23 -6.90 24.69
N ILE A 437 0.22 -6.41 23.95
CA ILE A 437 -0.20 -6.95 22.65
C ILE A 437 0.03 -5.90 21.56
N ILE A 438 0.87 -6.24 20.58
CA ILE A 438 1.13 -5.42 19.38
C ILE A 438 0.40 -6.01 18.20
N TYR A 439 -0.61 -5.30 17.69
CA TYR A 439 -1.35 -5.71 16.50
C TYR A 439 -0.60 -5.29 15.23
N SER A 440 0.07 -6.26 14.59
CA SER A 440 0.72 -6.09 13.28
C SER A 440 -0.16 -6.68 12.17
N THR A 441 -1.42 -6.31 12.19
CA THR A 441 -2.50 -6.92 11.39
C THR A 441 -2.81 -6.19 10.08
N GLY A 442 -2.03 -5.13 9.79
CA GLY A 442 -2.09 -4.39 8.52
C GLY A 442 -3.22 -3.38 8.44
N PHE A 443 -3.66 -3.12 7.21
CA PHE A 443 -4.57 -2.01 6.87
C PHE A 443 -5.72 -2.48 6.00
N GLU A 444 -6.81 -1.67 5.96
CA GLU A 444 -7.94 -1.84 5.05
C GLU A 444 -7.55 -1.48 3.60
N ALA A 445 -6.58 -2.18 3.02
CA ALA A 445 -5.99 -1.84 1.73
C ALA A 445 -6.89 -2.18 0.53
N ASN A 446 -7.56 -3.35 0.57
CA ASN A 446 -8.37 -3.90 -0.52
C ASN A 446 -9.82 -4.19 -0.11
N GLY A 447 -10.29 -3.59 0.99
CA GLY A 447 -11.69 -3.65 1.42
C GLY A 447 -12.63 -2.80 0.55
N GLU A 448 -13.90 -2.78 0.91
CA GLU A 448 -14.88 -1.88 0.30
C GLU A 448 -14.39 -0.43 0.37
N LEU A 449 -14.60 0.34 -0.71
CA LEU A 449 -14.10 1.71 -0.80
C LEU A 449 -14.59 2.58 0.38
N ARG A 450 -15.85 2.40 0.82
CA ARG A 450 -16.42 3.11 1.97
C ARG A 450 -15.65 2.84 3.27
N ARG A 451 -15.22 1.60 3.50
CA ARG A 451 -14.38 1.24 4.67
C ARG A 451 -13.00 1.89 4.61
N ARG A 452 -12.43 1.97 3.40
CA ARG A 452 -11.11 2.59 3.16
C ARG A 452 -11.16 4.11 3.32
N VAL A 453 -12.15 4.76 2.74
CA VAL A 453 -12.34 6.22 2.75
C VAL A 453 -12.75 6.70 4.15
N GLY A 454 -13.79 6.09 4.71
CA GLY A 454 -14.24 6.33 6.08
C GLY A 454 -15.08 7.59 6.29
N PHE A 455 -15.55 8.22 5.21
CA PHE A 455 -16.52 9.33 5.22
C PHE A 455 -17.41 9.28 3.97
N ASP A 456 -18.52 9.98 3.99
CA ASP A 456 -19.51 9.97 2.90
C ASP A 456 -19.20 11.02 1.82
N ILE A 457 -19.51 10.68 0.57
CA ILE A 457 -19.30 11.53 -0.61
C ILE A 457 -20.57 11.53 -1.45
N TYR A 458 -21.18 12.71 -1.62
CA TYR A 458 -22.43 12.90 -2.35
C TYR A 458 -22.23 13.86 -3.51
N GLY A 459 -22.40 13.37 -4.73
CA GLY A 459 -22.33 14.13 -5.98
C GLY A 459 -23.67 14.76 -6.34
N ARG A 460 -23.91 14.96 -7.66
CA ARG A 460 -25.14 15.54 -8.21
C ARG A 460 -26.40 14.84 -7.69
N GLY A 461 -27.41 15.62 -7.32
CA GLY A 461 -28.68 15.08 -6.81
C GLY A 461 -28.57 14.27 -5.52
N GLY A 462 -27.44 14.36 -4.79
CA GLY A 462 -27.19 13.59 -3.58
C GLY A 462 -26.79 12.13 -3.84
N LEU A 463 -26.37 11.79 -5.06
CA LEU A 463 -25.90 10.46 -5.41
C LEU A 463 -24.66 10.09 -4.60
N SER A 464 -24.72 8.96 -3.89
CA SER A 464 -23.56 8.43 -3.15
C SER A 464 -22.50 7.89 -4.13
N LEU A 465 -21.22 8.24 -3.91
CA LEU A 465 -20.11 7.67 -4.67
C LEU A 465 -20.04 6.14 -4.53
N TYR A 466 -20.39 5.63 -3.36
CA TYR A 466 -20.33 4.19 -3.07
C TYR A 466 -21.45 3.42 -3.81
N ASP A 467 -22.62 4.03 -3.95
CA ASP A 467 -23.71 3.45 -4.76
C ASP A 467 -23.35 3.52 -6.24
N TYR A 468 -22.73 4.62 -6.69
CA TYR A 468 -22.26 4.77 -8.07
C TYR A 468 -21.17 3.74 -8.42
N TYR A 469 -20.34 3.36 -7.47
CA TYR A 469 -19.28 2.36 -7.62
C TYR A 469 -19.66 0.94 -7.15
N ALA A 470 -20.96 0.65 -6.96
CA ALA A 470 -21.40 -0.66 -6.47
C ALA A 470 -20.92 -1.84 -7.34
N ASP A 471 -20.86 -1.62 -8.66
CA ASP A 471 -20.36 -2.59 -9.64
C ASP A 471 -18.85 -2.41 -9.99
N GLY A 472 -18.09 -1.68 -9.18
CA GLY A 472 -16.68 -1.33 -9.41
C GLY A 472 -16.49 0.14 -9.79
N PHE A 473 -15.25 0.56 -9.93
CA PHE A 473 -14.92 1.93 -10.32
C PHE A 473 -15.50 2.29 -11.69
N ARG A 474 -15.99 3.52 -11.81
CA ARG A 474 -16.42 4.14 -13.06
C ARG A 474 -15.69 5.46 -13.19
N THR A 475 -14.64 5.47 -14.03
CA THR A 475 -13.76 6.64 -14.13
C THR A 475 -13.28 6.83 -15.56
N LEU A 476 -12.91 8.06 -15.89
CA LEU A 476 -12.02 8.33 -17.01
C LEU A 476 -10.57 8.33 -16.50
N HIS A 477 -9.71 7.50 -17.07
CA HIS A 477 -8.28 7.31 -16.75
C HIS A 477 -7.98 6.99 -15.27
N GLY A 478 -8.99 6.58 -14.47
CA GLY A 478 -8.83 6.32 -13.03
C GLY A 478 -8.94 7.57 -12.15
N HIS A 479 -9.33 8.73 -12.68
CA HIS A 479 -9.24 9.99 -11.94
C HIS A 479 -10.53 10.76 -11.80
N SER A 480 -11.41 10.77 -12.80
CA SER A 480 -12.64 11.58 -12.82
C SER A 480 -13.84 10.71 -13.08
N SER A 481 -14.97 11.01 -12.46
CA SER A 481 -16.24 10.29 -12.61
C SER A 481 -17.37 11.21 -12.99
N ARG A 482 -18.31 10.68 -13.76
CA ARG A 482 -19.59 11.34 -14.08
C ARG A 482 -20.43 11.48 -12.80
N ASN A 483 -21.23 12.54 -12.72
CA ASN A 483 -22.05 12.92 -11.56
C ASN A 483 -21.27 13.38 -10.32
N PHE A 484 -19.94 13.49 -10.42
CA PHE A 484 -19.08 14.03 -9.38
C PHE A 484 -18.23 15.16 -9.98
N PRO A 485 -18.84 16.33 -10.28
CA PRO A 485 -18.16 17.42 -10.96
C PRO A 485 -16.96 17.91 -10.14
N ASN A 486 -15.87 18.24 -10.82
CA ASN A 486 -14.66 18.81 -10.18
C ASN A 486 -14.03 17.92 -9.10
N TRP A 487 -14.36 16.63 -9.08
CA TRP A 487 -13.83 15.66 -8.13
C TRP A 487 -12.80 14.75 -8.82
N PHE A 488 -11.63 14.62 -8.22
CA PHE A 488 -10.54 13.81 -8.75
C PHE A 488 -10.01 12.84 -7.69
N TYR A 489 -9.70 11.63 -8.12
CA TYR A 489 -9.08 10.60 -7.30
C TYR A 489 -7.63 10.38 -7.73
N VAL A 490 -6.70 10.37 -6.77
CA VAL A 490 -5.29 10.04 -6.95
C VAL A 490 -4.96 8.82 -6.11
N GLY A 491 -4.68 7.72 -6.77
CA GLY A 491 -4.44 6.44 -6.10
C GLY A 491 -4.63 5.24 -7.02
N ILE A 492 -4.89 4.07 -6.43
CA ILE A 492 -5.13 2.83 -7.16
C ILE A 492 -6.62 2.72 -7.48
N SER A 493 -6.94 2.79 -8.76
CA SER A 493 -8.29 2.67 -9.32
C SER A 493 -8.22 1.93 -10.66
N GLN A 494 -8.81 2.47 -11.73
CA GLN A 494 -8.74 1.94 -13.11
C GLN A 494 -7.51 2.46 -13.88
N ASN A 495 -6.39 2.62 -13.24
CA ASN A 495 -5.11 3.09 -13.80
C ASN A 495 -4.04 1.99 -13.82
N ALA A 496 -2.84 2.28 -14.34
CA ALA A 496 -1.72 1.35 -14.26
C ALA A 496 -1.08 1.37 -12.86
N ILE A 497 -0.57 0.22 -12.44
CA ILE A 497 0.14 0.07 -11.17
C ILE A 497 1.65 -0.12 -11.40
N SER A 498 2.44 0.38 -10.46
CA SER A 498 3.87 0.11 -10.33
C SER A 498 4.20 -0.24 -8.89
N ILE A 499 5.22 -1.08 -8.69
CA ILE A 499 5.80 -1.27 -7.36
C ILE A 499 6.31 0.05 -6.77
N ASN A 500 6.76 0.98 -7.62
CA ASN A 500 7.12 2.33 -7.25
C ASN A 500 5.88 3.25 -7.26
N ILE A 501 5.10 3.16 -6.20
CA ILE A 501 3.84 3.88 -6.09
C ILE A 501 4.02 5.41 -6.16
N THR A 502 5.11 5.96 -5.65
CA THR A 502 5.33 7.42 -5.63
C THR A 502 5.54 7.99 -7.04
N ALA A 503 6.22 7.26 -7.93
CA ALA A 503 6.35 7.66 -9.33
C ALA A 503 5.00 7.62 -10.05
N MET A 504 4.17 6.62 -9.75
CA MET A 504 2.80 6.54 -10.27
C MET A 504 1.97 7.75 -9.80
N LEU A 505 2.03 8.08 -8.52
CA LEU A 505 1.28 9.21 -7.94
C LEU A 505 1.74 10.55 -8.52
N ASP A 506 3.03 10.73 -8.82
CA ASP A 506 3.55 11.96 -9.44
C ASP A 506 2.93 12.20 -10.83
N GLU A 507 2.87 11.18 -11.68
CA GLU A 507 2.25 11.30 -13.00
C GLU A 507 0.72 11.53 -12.93
N GLN A 508 0.05 10.89 -11.99
CA GLN A 508 -1.38 11.11 -11.75
C GLN A 508 -1.66 12.54 -11.30
N THR A 509 -0.86 13.08 -10.39
CA THR A 509 -1.03 14.45 -9.89
C THR A 509 -0.71 15.50 -10.96
N LYS A 510 0.27 15.25 -11.85
CA LYS A 510 0.50 16.09 -13.03
C LYS A 510 -0.72 16.11 -13.96
N HIS A 511 -1.35 14.96 -14.18
CA HIS A 511 -2.54 14.85 -15.01
C HIS A 511 -3.72 15.62 -14.42
N VAL A 512 -4.00 15.44 -13.14
CA VAL A 512 -5.08 16.15 -12.42
C VAL A 512 -4.81 17.67 -12.39
N ALA A 513 -3.58 18.09 -12.09
CA ALA A 513 -3.22 19.51 -12.08
C ALA A 513 -3.38 20.17 -13.46
N TYR A 514 -3.04 19.45 -14.54
CA TYR A 514 -3.30 19.90 -15.91
C TYR A 514 -4.79 20.12 -16.17
N ILE A 515 -5.65 19.15 -15.82
CA ILE A 515 -7.11 19.26 -16.02
C ILE A 515 -7.63 20.49 -15.28
N ILE A 516 -7.30 20.64 -13.99
CA ILE A 516 -7.75 21.77 -13.16
C ILE A 516 -7.31 23.10 -13.77
N SER A 517 -6.03 23.23 -14.17
CA SER A 517 -5.52 24.45 -14.77
C SER A 517 -6.20 24.80 -16.10
N GLU A 518 -6.49 23.79 -16.95
CA GLU A 518 -7.20 23.99 -18.21
C GLU A 518 -8.65 24.43 -17.99
N VAL A 519 -9.35 23.84 -17.01
CA VAL A 519 -10.71 24.25 -16.65
C VAL A 519 -10.74 25.70 -16.15
N MET A 520 -9.77 26.06 -15.31
CA MET A 520 -9.64 27.46 -14.83
C MET A 520 -9.33 28.42 -15.96
N ARG A 521 -8.40 28.06 -16.86
CA ARG A 521 -8.02 28.89 -18.03
C ARG A 521 -9.18 29.10 -19.00
N ARG A 522 -10.08 28.11 -19.13
CA ARG A 522 -11.27 28.18 -19.98
C ARG A 522 -12.46 28.84 -19.29
N GLU A 523 -12.30 29.26 -18.04
CA GLU A 523 -13.37 29.87 -17.21
C GLU A 523 -14.62 28.99 -17.03
N ALA A 524 -14.49 27.66 -17.25
CA ALA A 524 -15.57 26.72 -17.05
C ALA A 524 -15.81 26.52 -15.54
N ARG A 525 -17.06 26.43 -15.10
CA ARG A 525 -17.43 26.24 -13.68
C ARG A 525 -17.24 24.81 -13.22
N THR A 526 -17.53 23.84 -14.10
CA THR A 526 -17.47 22.42 -13.78
C THR A 526 -16.76 21.62 -14.87
N VAL A 527 -16.20 20.48 -14.46
CA VAL A 527 -15.68 19.43 -15.33
C VAL A 527 -16.01 18.07 -14.74
N GLU A 528 -16.46 17.16 -15.55
CA GLU A 528 -16.66 15.75 -15.17
C GLU A 528 -16.47 14.83 -16.37
N ALA A 529 -16.33 13.53 -16.15
CA ALA A 529 -16.28 12.57 -17.24
C ALA A 529 -17.63 12.50 -17.98
N THR A 530 -17.61 12.38 -19.30
CA THR A 530 -18.83 12.05 -20.06
C THR A 530 -19.17 10.58 -19.87
N GLU A 531 -20.41 10.18 -20.20
CA GLU A 531 -20.83 8.78 -20.16
C GLU A 531 -19.99 7.93 -21.11
N GLU A 532 -19.77 8.43 -22.32
CA GLU A 532 -18.96 7.78 -23.34
C GLU A 532 -17.48 7.67 -22.91
N GLY A 533 -16.94 8.69 -22.24
CA GLY A 533 -15.58 8.70 -21.72
C GLY A 533 -15.37 7.62 -20.65
N GLU A 534 -16.30 7.52 -19.68
CA GLU A 534 -16.25 6.45 -18.66
C GLU A 534 -16.42 5.06 -19.26
N GLU A 535 -17.48 4.83 -20.06
CA GLU A 535 -17.76 3.52 -20.66
C GLU A 535 -16.61 3.07 -21.56
N GLY A 536 -16.07 3.97 -22.39
CA GLY A 536 -14.92 3.69 -23.23
C GLY A 536 -13.69 3.31 -22.42
N TRP A 537 -13.43 3.97 -21.29
CA TRP A 537 -12.31 3.61 -20.41
C TRP A 537 -12.55 2.29 -19.67
N ILE A 538 -13.76 2.04 -19.19
CA ILE A 538 -14.14 0.75 -18.59
C ILE A 538 -13.89 -0.39 -19.58
N GLU A 539 -14.27 -0.23 -20.86
CA GLU A 539 -14.02 -1.24 -21.89
C GLU A 539 -12.52 -1.47 -22.10
N VAL A 540 -11.70 -0.40 -22.13
CA VAL A 540 -10.24 -0.51 -22.24
C VAL A 540 -9.67 -1.35 -21.11
N VAL A 541 -9.98 -1.06 -19.83
CA VAL A 541 -9.41 -1.81 -18.70
C VAL A 541 -9.99 -3.22 -18.60
N ARG A 542 -11.27 -3.41 -18.95
CA ARG A 542 -11.92 -4.72 -18.97
C ARG A 542 -11.30 -5.63 -20.03
N SER A 543 -10.99 -5.10 -21.22
CA SER A 543 -10.32 -5.86 -22.29
C SER A 543 -8.93 -6.38 -21.90
N MET A 544 -8.33 -5.80 -20.87
CA MET A 544 -7.02 -6.18 -20.32
C MET A 544 -7.14 -7.08 -19.08
N ALA A 545 -8.35 -7.26 -18.52
CA ALA A 545 -8.56 -8.15 -17.38
C ALA A 545 -8.24 -9.59 -17.79
N GLY A 546 -7.14 -10.11 -17.28
CA GLY A 546 -6.64 -11.46 -17.58
C GLY A 546 -7.18 -12.52 -16.61
N ALA A 547 -6.51 -13.69 -16.63
CA ALA A 547 -6.81 -14.83 -15.77
C ALA A 547 -6.46 -14.63 -14.27
N ASP A 548 -6.27 -13.39 -13.80
CA ASP A 548 -5.86 -13.08 -12.42
C ASP A 548 -6.81 -13.68 -11.37
N GLY A 549 -8.09 -13.83 -11.69
CA GLY A 549 -9.05 -14.48 -10.82
C GLY A 549 -8.69 -15.92 -10.47
N ALA A 550 -8.22 -16.71 -11.43
CA ALA A 550 -7.85 -18.10 -11.23
C ALA A 550 -6.56 -18.23 -10.39
N PHE A 551 -5.58 -17.33 -10.59
CA PHE A 551 -4.37 -17.29 -9.78
C PHE A 551 -4.70 -16.97 -8.31
N GLN A 552 -5.48 -15.91 -8.07
CA GLN A 552 -5.85 -15.46 -6.72
C GLN A 552 -6.71 -16.47 -5.96
N GLN A 553 -7.54 -17.26 -6.65
CA GLN A 553 -8.33 -18.34 -6.04
C GLN A 553 -7.46 -19.47 -5.46
N ASN A 554 -6.30 -19.70 -6.04
CA ASN A 554 -5.35 -20.72 -5.59
C ASN A 554 -4.37 -20.21 -4.53
N CYS A 555 -4.42 -18.92 -4.20
CA CYS A 555 -3.54 -18.30 -3.23
C CYS A 555 -3.99 -18.52 -1.79
N THR A 556 -3.03 -18.59 -0.86
CA THR A 556 -3.29 -18.53 0.59
C THR A 556 -4.08 -17.27 0.95
N PRO A 557 -4.96 -17.30 1.97
CA PRO A 557 -5.72 -16.12 2.39
C PRO A 557 -4.85 -14.91 2.71
N GLY A 558 -5.24 -13.78 2.16
CA GLY A 558 -4.56 -12.51 2.37
C GLY A 558 -5.35 -11.33 1.80
N TYR A 559 -4.83 -10.12 1.94
CA TYR A 559 -5.53 -8.93 1.48
C TYR A 559 -5.63 -8.83 -0.06
N TYR A 560 -4.80 -9.55 -0.82
CA TYR A 560 -4.89 -9.58 -2.29
C TYR A 560 -6.12 -10.34 -2.80
N ASN A 561 -6.60 -11.35 -2.07
CA ASN A 561 -7.69 -12.22 -2.49
C ASN A 561 -8.88 -12.20 -1.52
N ASN A 562 -9.14 -11.07 -0.86
CA ASN A 562 -10.24 -10.90 0.09
C ASN A 562 -10.26 -12.00 1.17
N GLU A 563 -9.08 -12.35 1.71
CA GLU A 563 -8.86 -13.39 2.72
C GLU A 563 -9.32 -14.80 2.23
N GLY A 564 -9.19 -15.05 0.93
CA GLY A 564 -9.53 -16.34 0.31
C GLY A 564 -11.00 -16.52 -0.03
N VAL A 565 -11.86 -15.56 0.26
CA VAL A 565 -13.27 -15.59 -0.15
C VAL A 565 -13.41 -14.96 -1.53
N THR A 566 -13.70 -15.79 -2.52
CA THR A 566 -13.90 -15.34 -3.89
C THR A 566 -15.13 -14.45 -3.97
N ARG A 567 -14.95 -13.21 -4.40
CA ARG A 567 -16.05 -12.35 -4.86
C ARG A 567 -16.10 -12.42 -6.38
N ALA A 568 -17.30 -12.31 -6.96
CA ALA A 568 -17.41 -12.08 -8.39
C ALA A 568 -16.60 -10.81 -8.74
N ALA A 569 -15.83 -10.87 -9.82
CA ALA A 569 -15.14 -9.68 -10.30
C ALA A 569 -16.18 -8.56 -10.56
N PRO A 570 -15.95 -7.33 -10.08
CA PRO A 570 -16.87 -6.24 -10.37
C PRO A 570 -17.04 -6.08 -11.87
N LYS A 571 -18.25 -5.78 -12.34
CA LYS A 571 -18.53 -5.57 -13.78
C LYS A 571 -17.61 -4.52 -14.40
N ASN A 572 -17.31 -3.48 -13.63
CA ASN A 572 -16.42 -2.38 -14.03
C ASN A 572 -15.00 -2.57 -13.50
N GLY A 573 -14.66 -3.80 -13.06
CA GLY A 573 -13.32 -4.12 -12.57
C GLY A 573 -12.27 -4.12 -13.67
N GLY A 574 -11.04 -3.91 -13.28
CA GLY A 574 -9.88 -3.95 -14.17
C GLY A 574 -8.91 -2.80 -13.88
N MET A 575 -7.71 -3.01 -14.39
CA MET A 575 -6.61 -2.04 -14.35
C MET A 575 -5.96 -1.98 -15.72
N TYR A 576 -5.22 -0.92 -15.98
CA TYR A 576 -4.45 -0.82 -17.22
C TYR A 576 -3.19 -1.72 -17.15
N MET A 577 -3.24 -2.89 -17.79
CA MET A 577 -2.23 -3.95 -17.66
C MET A 577 -1.09 -3.88 -18.70
N LYS A 578 -1.04 -2.86 -19.58
CA LYS A 578 0.05 -2.70 -20.56
C LYS A 578 1.33 -2.07 -20.02
N GLY A 579 1.39 -1.86 -18.70
CA GLY A 579 2.54 -1.29 -18.00
C GLY A 579 2.44 0.22 -17.81
N ILE A 580 3.08 0.69 -16.72
CA ILE A 580 2.98 2.08 -16.25
C ILE A 580 3.58 3.08 -17.24
N ASN A 581 4.70 2.75 -17.94
CA ASN A 581 5.30 3.67 -18.92
C ASN A 581 4.37 3.93 -20.10
N LYS A 582 3.62 2.92 -20.58
CA LYS A 582 2.63 3.10 -21.64
C LYS A 582 1.41 3.89 -21.18
N PHE A 583 1.00 3.70 -19.93
CA PHE A 583 -0.08 4.49 -19.34
C PHE A 583 0.33 5.96 -19.21
N ASN A 584 1.53 6.23 -18.71
CA ASN A 584 2.05 7.59 -18.59
C ASN A 584 2.16 8.28 -19.97
N ALA A 585 2.58 7.55 -21.00
CA ALA A 585 2.60 8.05 -22.37
C ALA A 585 1.17 8.39 -22.86
N LEU A 586 0.20 7.51 -22.63
CA LEU A 586 -1.21 7.76 -22.97
C LEU A 586 -1.72 9.07 -22.33
N LEU A 587 -1.47 9.25 -21.02
CA LEU A 587 -1.86 10.49 -20.33
C LEU A 587 -1.13 11.71 -20.87
N ALA A 588 0.16 11.58 -21.24
CA ALA A 588 0.93 12.67 -21.84
C ALA A 588 0.38 13.06 -23.21
N ASP A 589 0.11 12.10 -24.08
CA ASP A 589 -0.47 12.32 -25.41
C ASP A 589 -1.86 12.98 -25.31
N TRP A 590 -2.68 12.54 -24.35
CA TRP A 590 -3.98 13.15 -24.08
C TRP A 590 -3.85 14.63 -23.65
N ARG A 591 -2.88 14.95 -22.79
CA ARG A 591 -2.60 16.35 -22.40
C ARG A 591 -2.12 17.18 -23.59
N VAL A 592 -1.31 16.62 -24.48
CA VAL A 592 -0.79 17.31 -25.68
C VAL A 592 -1.90 17.66 -26.67
N LYS A 593 -2.92 16.81 -26.83
CA LYS A 593 -4.10 17.10 -27.64
C LYS A 593 -4.85 18.36 -27.14
N GLY A 594 -4.95 18.53 -25.84
CA GLY A 594 -5.49 19.74 -25.21
C GLY A 594 -6.98 19.95 -25.32
N ASP A 595 -7.75 19.00 -25.83
CA ASP A 595 -9.21 19.08 -26.05
C ASP A 595 -10.05 18.58 -24.86
N LEU A 596 -9.42 17.94 -23.87
CA LEU A 596 -10.08 17.27 -22.74
C LEU A 596 -11.02 16.15 -23.20
N GLU A 597 -10.62 15.35 -24.18
CA GLU A 597 -11.41 14.25 -24.75
C GLU A 597 -12.03 13.37 -23.65
N GLY A 598 -13.34 13.09 -23.71
CA GLY A 598 -14.06 12.31 -22.73
C GLY A 598 -14.49 13.09 -21.48
N MET A 599 -14.29 14.41 -21.45
CA MET A 599 -14.75 15.30 -20.38
C MET A 599 -15.79 16.30 -20.89
N GLU A 600 -16.72 16.65 -20.02
CA GLU A 600 -17.74 17.70 -20.24
C GLU A 600 -17.41 18.90 -19.36
N LEU A 601 -17.47 20.10 -19.97
CA LEU A 601 -17.29 21.38 -19.28
C LEU A 601 -18.64 22.08 -19.12
N GLY A 602 -18.98 22.53 -17.90
CA GLY A 602 -20.11 23.42 -17.63
C GLY A 602 -19.63 24.87 -17.42
N PHE A 603 -20.34 25.83 -18.01
CA PHE A 603 -20.03 27.27 -17.93
C PHE A 603 -21.02 28.06 -17.07
#